data_777fb186e87b8279fe041326dc70715d
#
_entry.id   777fb186e87b8279fe041326dc70715d
#
_cell.length_a   1.000
_cell.length_b   1.000
_cell.length_c   1.000
_cell.angle_alpha   90.00
_cell.angle_beta   90.00
_cell.angle_gamma   90.00
#
_symmetry.space_group_name_H-M   'P 1'
#
loop_
_entity.id
_entity.type
_entity.pdbx_description
1 polymer ?
#
loop_
_entity_poly.entity_id
_entity_poly.type
_entity_poly.pdbx_seq_one_letter_code
_entity_poly.pdbx_strand_id
1 'polypeptide(L)'
;MVKNSLKISLKDQTATHKLGVSLGQSLPSGSVILLQGDLGSGKTTLVQGIGKGLEIKELIVSPTFTLINEYTSGRIPLYHLDLYRLEPEDVTQLHIENYWEGIEVPEGIVAIEWAERLGEKPLNYLHIYLTYQQQEGRIAEIVPICECELIDLNNE
;
A
#
# COMPACT_ATOMS: atom_id res chain seq x y z
N MET A 1 -15.39 -9.22 1.46
CA MET A 1 -15.36 -10.44 0.64
C MET A 1 -14.12 -10.44 -0.24
N VAL A 2 -13.43 -11.58 -0.32
CA VAL A 2 -12.28 -11.71 -1.19
C VAL A 2 -12.75 -12.00 -2.61
N LYS A 3 -12.25 -11.21 -3.56
CA LYS A 3 -12.45 -11.48 -4.98
C LYS A 3 -11.26 -12.28 -5.48
N ASN A 4 -10.95 -12.20 -6.74
CA ASN A 4 -9.84 -12.92 -7.33
C ASN A 4 -8.51 -12.46 -6.75
N SER A 5 -7.62 -13.39 -6.46
CA SER A 5 -6.26 -13.03 -6.13
C SER A 5 -5.37 -13.16 -7.36
N LEU A 6 -4.34 -12.34 -7.42
CA LEU A 6 -3.39 -12.32 -8.53
C LEU A 6 -2.00 -12.51 -7.96
N LYS A 7 -1.29 -13.51 -8.47
CA LYS A 7 0.10 -13.76 -8.07
C LYS A 7 1.03 -13.31 -9.18
N ILE A 8 2.01 -12.51 -8.82
CA ILE A 8 2.98 -11.97 -9.76
C ILE A 8 4.38 -12.35 -9.28
N SER A 9 5.15 -12.96 -10.16
CA SER A 9 6.54 -13.28 -9.88
C SER A 9 7.39 -12.04 -10.14
N LEU A 10 8.18 -11.65 -9.15
CA LEU A 10 9.04 -10.47 -9.21
C LEU A 10 10.48 -10.95 -9.10
N LYS A 11 11.18 -10.98 -10.21
CA LYS A 11 12.50 -11.60 -10.25
C LYS A 11 13.57 -10.79 -9.51
N ASP A 12 13.35 -9.47 -9.36
CA ASP A 12 14.33 -8.59 -8.73
C ASP A 12 13.65 -7.33 -8.22
N GLN A 13 14.44 -6.45 -7.62
CA GLN A 13 13.96 -5.20 -7.06
C GLN A 13 13.35 -4.29 -8.14
N THR A 14 13.90 -4.32 -9.34
CA THR A 14 13.36 -3.53 -10.45
C THR A 14 11.94 -3.96 -10.78
N ALA A 15 11.67 -5.26 -10.76
CA ALA A 15 10.32 -5.77 -11.04
C ALA A 15 9.34 -5.33 -9.94
N THR A 16 9.77 -5.35 -8.68
CA THR A 16 8.95 -4.87 -7.57
C THR A 16 8.61 -3.39 -7.75
N HIS A 17 9.61 -2.60 -8.12
CA HIS A 17 9.40 -1.17 -8.36
C HIS A 17 8.42 -0.94 -9.51
N LYS A 18 8.55 -1.70 -10.60
CA LYS A 18 7.65 -1.59 -11.75
C LYS A 18 6.20 -1.91 -11.39
N LEU A 19 6.00 -2.91 -10.54
CA LEU A 19 4.65 -3.22 -10.05
C LEU A 19 4.09 -2.01 -9.33
N GLY A 20 4.89 -1.38 -8.48
CA GLY A 20 4.48 -0.16 -7.78
C GLY A 20 4.11 0.96 -8.75
N VAL A 21 4.91 1.16 -9.79
CA VAL A 21 4.62 2.19 -10.79
C VAL A 21 3.25 1.95 -11.44
N SER A 22 2.96 0.72 -11.79
CA SER A 22 1.66 0.37 -12.38
C SER A 22 0.52 0.68 -11.44
N LEU A 23 0.68 0.36 -10.15
CA LEU A 23 -0.34 0.66 -9.15
C LEU A 23 -0.54 2.16 -9.01
N GLY A 24 0.55 2.93 -8.95
CA GLY A 24 0.45 4.39 -8.83
C GLY A 24 -0.20 5.04 -10.04
N GLN A 25 -0.02 4.46 -11.23
CA GLN A 25 -0.62 5.00 -12.43
C GLN A 25 -2.10 4.66 -12.57
N SER A 26 -2.53 3.52 -12.01
CA SER A 26 -3.87 3.02 -12.29
C SER A 26 -4.85 3.15 -11.12
N LEU A 27 -4.39 3.21 -9.88
CA LEU A 27 -5.33 3.26 -8.76
C LEU A 27 -5.93 4.64 -8.60
N PRO A 28 -7.24 4.71 -8.33
CA PRO A 28 -7.91 5.99 -8.12
C PRO A 28 -7.65 6.55 -6.72
N SER A 29 -7.92 7.83 -6.57
CA SER A 29 -7.95 8.49 -5.27
C SER A 29 -8.92 7.76 -4.33
N GLY A 30 -8.55 7.61 -3.08
CA GLY A 30 -9.33 6.86 -2.10
C GLY A 30 -8.91 5.41 -1.98
N SER A 31 -7.97 4.95 -2.78
CA SER A 31 -7.47 3.57 -2.70
C SER A 31 -6.66 3.35 -1.43
N VAL A 32 -6.83 2.17 -0.83
CA VAL A 32 -6.04 1.75 0.33
C VAL A 32 -5.30 0.47 -0.02
N ILE A 33 -4.01 0.45 0.29
CA ILE A 33 -3.16 -0.71 0.08
C ILE A 33 -2.62 -1.14 1.44
N LEU A 34 -2.91 -2.37 1.84
CA LEU A 34 -2.34 -2.95 3.04
C LEU A 34 -1.18 -3.85 2.62
N LEU A 35 0.01 -3.53 3.11
CA LEU A 35 1.24 -4.24 2.73
C LEU A 35 1.65 -5.19 3.83
N GLN A 36 1.92 -6.42 3.46
CA GLN A 36 2.36 -7.44 4.39
C GLN A 36 3.54 -8.20 3.80
N GLY A 37 4.55 -8.44 4.63
CA GLY A 37 5.75 -9.15 4.23
C GLY A 37 6.83 -8.96 5.26
N ASP A 38 7.80 -9.87 5.26
CA ASP A 38 8.91 -9.80 6.20
C ASP A 38 9.79 -8.58 5.96
N LEU A 39 10.58 -8.25 6.95
CA LEU A 39 11.56 -7.19 6.81
C LEU A 39 12.43 -7.48 5.59
N GLY A 40 12.63 -6.47 4.74
CA GLY A 40 13.42 -6.64 3.54
C GLY A 40 12.68 -7.33 2.38
N SER A 41 11.38 -7.56 2.49
CA SER A 41 10.62 -8.22 1.44
C SER A 41 10.36 -7.33 0.22
N GLY A 42 10.63 -6.03 0.32
CA GLY A 42 10.44 -5.10 -0.79
C GLY A 42 9.26 -4.14 -0.62
N LYS A 43 8.70 -4.04 0.59
CA LYS A 43 7.55 -3.16 0.81
C LYS A 43 7.87 -1.71 0.48
N THR A 44 9.02 -1.22 0.95
CA THR A 44 9.43 0.16 0.66
C THR A 44 9.69 0.36 -0.82
N THR A 45 10.33 -0.61 -1.48
CA THR A 45 10.57 -0.54 -2.92
C THR A 45 9.25 -0.44 -3.69
N LEU A 46 8.25 -1.20 -3.25
CA LEU A 46 6.93 -1.14 -3.88
C LEU A 46 6.31 0.24 -3.73
N VAL A 47 6.38 0.82 -2.52
CA VAL A 47 5.83 2.15 -2.27
C VAL A 47 6.58 3.21 -3.06
N GLN A 48 7.90 3.08 -3.19
CA GLN A 48 8.68 3.98 -4.04
C GLN A 48 8.20 3.93 -5.48
N GLY A 49 7.86 2.74 -5.97
CA GLY A 49 7.27 2.59 -7.30
C GLY A 49 5.92 3.28 -7.40
N ILE A 50 5.07 3.11 -6.39
CA ILE A 50 3.77 3.78 -6.35
C ILE A 50 3.96 5.30 -6.44
N GLY A 51 4.91 5.83 -5.68
CA GLY A 51 5.21 7.26 -5.71
C GLY A 51 5.65 7.71 -7.09
N LYS A 52 6.49 6.92 -7.75
CA LYS A 52 6.90 7.26 -9.11
C LYS A 52 5.72 7.25 -10.08
N GLY A 53 4.84 6.26 -9.95
CA GLY A 53 3.63 6.20 -10.77
C GLY A 53 2.70 7.37 -10.54
N LEU A 54 2.72 7.94 -9.34
CA LEU A 54 1.97 9.14 -8.99
C LEU A 54 2.69 10.43 -9.37
N GLU A 55 3.90 10.34 -9.90
CA GLU A 55 4.74 11.48 -10.27
C GLU A 55 5.16 12.33 -9.06
N ILE A 56 5.33 11.67 -7.92
CA ILE A 56 5.85 12.31 -6.71
C ILE A 56 7.33 12.60 -6.91
N LYS A 57 7.75 13.81 -6.58
CA LYS A 57 9.11 14.29 -6.82
C LYS A 57 10.04 14.05 -5.65
N GLU A 58 9.52 14.01 -4.42
CA GLU A 58 10.33 13.78 -3.23
C GLU A 58 10.81 12.35 -3.17
N LEU A 59 11.93 12.13 -2.49
CA LEU A 59 12.41 10.79 -2.22
C LEU A 59 11.49 10.12 -1.20
N ILE A 60 10.99 8.94 -1.54
CA ILE A 60 10.13 8.18 -0.63
C ILE A 60 11.00 7.30 0.24
N VAL A 61 10.87 7.48 1.54
CA VAL A 61 11.66 6.74 2.55
C VAL A 61 10.70 6.02 3.49
N SER A 62 11.23 5.00 4.17
CA SER A 62 10.43 4.25 5.13
C SER A 62 10.00 5.14 6.28
N PRO A 63 8.71 5.10 6.68
CA PRO A 63 8.21 5.91 7.80
C PRO A 63 8.35 5.19 9.15
N THR A 64 9.31 4.28 9.31
CA THR A 64 9.44 3.49 10.54
C THR A 64 9.53 4.38 11.78
N PHE A 65 10.23 5.51 11.70
CA PHE A 65 10.39 6.41 12.83
C PHE A 65 9.42 7.58 12.83
N THR A 66 8.91 7.97 11.66
CA THR A 66 7.97 9.08 11.54
C THR A 66 6.52 8.64 11.66
N LEU A 67 6.25 7.36 11.49
CA LEU A 67 4.95 6.71 11.48
C LEU A 67 4.15 7.01 10.21
N ILE A 68 4.08 8.26 9.79
CA ILE A 68 3.32 8.68 8.62
C ILE A 68 4.15 9.67 7.83
N ASN A 69 4.34 9.40 6.56
CA ASN A 69 4.92 10.35 5.62
C ASN A 69 3.86 10.72 4.59
N GLU A 70 3.72 12.00 4.32
CA GLU A 70 2.75 12.53 3.36
C GLU A 70 3.48 13.13 2.18
N TYR A 71 3.12 12.71 0.98
CA TYR A 71 3.73 13.19 -0.25
C TYR A 71 2.63 13.79 -1.12
N THR A 72 2.71 15.09 -1.36
CA THR A 72 1.63 15.82 -2.02
C THR A 72 2.02 16.41 -3.36
N SER A 73 3.24 16.18 -3.85
CA SER A 73 3.71 16.78 -5.09
C SER A 73 3.22 16.07 -6.35
N GLY A 74 2.64 14.87 -6.22
CA GLY A 74 2.23 14.08 -7.36
C GLY A 74 0.82 14.38 -7.83
N ARG A 75 0.32 13.51 -8.69
CA ARG A 75 -1.01 13.60 -9.28
C ARG A 75 -2.12 13.57 -8.22
N ILE A 76 -1.97 12.72 -7.22
CA ILE A 76 -2.79 12.69 -6.02
C ILE A 76 -1.87 12.43 -4.83
N PRO A 77 -2.31 12.75 -3.60
CA PRO A 77 -1.46 12.50 -2.44
C PRO A 77 -1.18 11.03 -2.21
N LEU A 78 -0.02 10.75 -1.62
CA LEU A 78 0.34 9.43 -1.11
C LEU A 78 0.58 9.56 0.39
N TYR A 79 -0.12 8.76 1.17
CA TYR A 79 0.06 8.67 2.61
C TYR A 79 0.67 7.31 2.92
N HIS A 80 1.91 7.30 3.39
CA HIS A 80 2.65 6.08 3.67
C HIS A 80 2.79 5.92 5.18
N LEU A 81 2.22 4.86 5.72
CA LEU A 81 2.17 4.59 7.14
C LEU A 81 2.91 3.30 7.47
N ASP A 82 3.57 3.29 8.63
CA ASP A 82 4.22 2.08 9.15
C ASP A 82 3.83 1.93 10.62
N LEU A 83 3.10 0.88 10.92
CA LEU A 83 2.54 0.66 12.25
C LEU A 83 3.39 -0.29 13.11
N TYR A 84 4.61 -0.62 12.65
CA TYR A 84 5.46 -1.62 13.30
C TYR A 84 5.71 -1.33 14.79
N ARG A 85 5.91 -0.07 15.13
CA ARG A 85 6.29 0.33 16.48
C ARG A 85 5.11 0.63 17.39
N LEU A 86 3.88 0.45 16.90
CA LEU A 86 2.67 0.80 17.65
C LEU A 86 1.96 -0.43 18.15
N GLU A 87 1.38 -0.31 19.34
CA GLU A 87 0.41 -1.29 19.81
C GLU A 87 -0.96 -0.96 19.22
N PRO A 88 -1.88 -1.95 19.15
CA PRO A 88 -3.19 -1.69 18.54
C PRO A 88 -3.94 -0.51 19.19
N GLU A 89 -3.80 -0.31 20.50
CA GLU A 89 -4.46 0.81 21.18
C GLU A 89 -3.93 2.15 20.69
N ASP A 90 -2.62 2.22 20.42
CA ASP A 90 -2.01 3.44 19.90
C ASP A 90 -2.50 3.74 18.49
N VAL A 91 -2.68 2.70 17.68
CA VAL A 91 -3.16 2.86 16.31
C VAL A 91 -4.57 3.46 16.32
N THR A 92 -5.42 2.97 17.20
CA THR A 92 -6.79 3.48 17.29
C THR A 92 -6.81 4.97 17.57
N GLN A 93 -5.88 5.46 18.40
CA GLN A 93 -5.84 6.87 18.77
C GLN A 93 -5.37 7.79 17.64
N LEU A 94 -4.74 7.23 16.61
CA LEU A 94 -4.25 8.03 15.48
C LEU A 94 -5.33 8.39 14.48
N HIS A 95 -6.50 7.76 14.56
CA HIS A 95 -7.60 8.00 13.61
C HIS A 95 -7.13 7.89 12.16
N ILE A 96 -6.46 6.77 11.87
CA ILE A 96 -5.87 6.55 10.54
C ILE A 96 -6.95 6.55 9.45
N GLU A 97 -8.18 6.17 9.80
CA GLU A 97 -9.31 6.16 8.87
C GLU A 97 -9.57 7.53 8.24
N ASN A 98 -9.14 8.61 8.88
CA ASN A 98 -9.31 9.94 8.30
C ASN A 98 -8.57 10.07 6.96
N TYR A 99 -7.48 9.32 6.79
CA TYR A 99 -6.70 9.40 5.56
C TYR A 99 -7.44 8.78 4.37
N TRP A 100 -8.09 7.65 4.56
CA TRP A 100 -8.80 7.05 3.42
C TRP A 100 -10.21 7.59 3.27
N GLU A 101 -10.77 8.23 4.31
CA GLU A 101 -12.09 8.85 4.21
C GLU A 101 -12.02 10.29 3.73
N GLY A 102 -10.82 10.84 3.59
CA GLY A 102 -10.66 12.21 3.14
C GLY A 102 -11.11 13.25 4.16
N ILE A 103 -11.01 12.92 5.46
CA ILE A 103 -11.38 13.84 6.53
C ILE A 103 -10.13 14.59 6.96
N GLU A 104 -10.18 15.91 6.86
CA GLU A 104 -9.09 16.83 7.22
C GLU A 104 -7.87 16.77 6.30
N VAL A 105 -7.81 15.82 5.37
CA VAL A 105 -6.74 15.71 4.38
C VAL A 105 -7.36 15.41 3.02
N PRO A 106 -6.71 15.83 1.93
CA PRO A 106 -7.21 15.47 0.60
C PRO A 106 -7.15 13.96 0.39
N GLU A 107 -8.13 13.44 -0.30
CA GLU A 107 -8.15 12.04 -0.64
C GLU A 107 -6.98 11.67 -1.56
N GLY A 108 -6.36 10.52 -1.32
CA GLY A 108 -5.24 10.05 -2.12
C GLY A 108 -5.11 8.55 -2.02
N ILE A 109 -3.90 8.04 -2.17
CA ILE A 109 -3.62 6.61 -1.94
C ILE A 109 -3.01 6.47 -0.56
N VAL A 110 -3.53 5.53 0.23
CA VAL A 110 -3.01 5.22 1.57
C VAL A 110 -2.33 3.86 1.50
N ALA A 111 -1.04 3.81 1.78
CA ALA A 111 -0.26 2.58 1.81
C ALA A 111 0.19 2.33 3.25
N ILE A 112 -0.21 1.19 3.82
CA ILE A 112 0.00 0.89 5.23
C ILE A 112 0.83 -0.37 5.38
N GLU A 113 2.02 -0.24 5.99
CA GLU A 113 2.85 -1.38 6.37
C GLU A 113 2.49 -1.81 7.78
N TRP A 114 2.62 -3.12 8.04
CA TRP A 114 2.24 -3.71 9.32
C TRP A 114 0.76 -3.48 9.61
N ALA A 115 -0.04 -3.69 8.57
CA ALA A 115 -1.48 -3.43 8.61
C ALA A 115 -2.23 -4.38 9.55
N GLU A 116 -1.61 -5.46 9.97
CA GLU A 116 -2.23 -6.37 10.93
C GLU A 116 -2.46 -5.71 12.30
N ARG A 117 -1.85 -4.54 12.52
CA ARG A 117 -2.09 -3.77 13.74
C ARG A 117 -3.31 -2.86 13.66
N LEU A 118 -3.94 -2.78 12.48
CA LEU A 118 -5.20 -2.03 12.36
C LEU A 118 -6.33 -2.78 13.03
N GLY A 119 -7.11 -2.07 13.87
CA GLY A 119 -8.33 -2.62 14.45
C GLY A 119 -9.46 -2.63 13.43
N GLU A 120 -9.68 -1.50 12.77
CA GLU A 120 -10.68 -1.37 11.73
C GLU A 120 -10.00 -1.19 10.38
N LYS A 121 -10.50 -1.92 9.39
CA LYS A 121 -10.03 -1.80 8.02
C LYS A 121 -11.10 -1.11 7.19
N PRO A 122 -10.70 -0.45 6.09
CA PRO A 122 -11.70 0.11 5.18
C PRO A 122 -12.53 -1.01 4.56
N LEU A 123 -13.67 -0.65 3.99
CA LEU A 123 -14.54 -1.63 3.35
C LEU A 123 -13.90 -2.22 2.09
N ASN A 124 -13.13 -1.42 1.40
CA ASN A 124 -12.48 -1.84 0.15
C ASN A 124 -11.01 -1.52 0.21
N TYR A 125 -10.17 -2.51 -0.07
CA TYR A 125 -8.72 -2.30 -0.08
C TYR A 125 -8.05 -3.41 -0.87
N LEU A 126 -6.80 -3.17 -1.26
CA LEU A 126 -5.93 -4.20 -1.81
C LEU A 126 -5.01 -4.68 -0.71
N HIS A 127 -4.99 -5.98 -0.47
CA HIS A 127 -4.01 -6.56 0.43
C HIS A 127 -2.90 -7.17 -0.42
N ILE A 128 -1.69 -6.68 -0.24
CA ILE A 128 -0.54 -7.14 -1.03
C ILE A 128 0.43 -7.85 -0.10
N TYR A 129 0.66 -9.13 -0.38
CA TYR A 129 1.60 -9.96 0.34
C TYR A 129 2.87 -10.10 -0.49
N LEU A 130 4.01 -9.72 0.09
CA LEU A 130 5.30 -9.90 -0.55
C LEU A 130 6.05 -11.00 0.17
N THR A 131 6.38 -12.06 -0.53
CA THR A 131 7.09 -13.18 0.05
C THR A 131 8.38 -13.44 -0.68
N TYR A 132 9.40 -13.88 0.05
CA TYR A 132 10.68 -14.26 -0.55
C TYR A 132 10.52 -15.51 -1.38
N GLN A 133 11.23 -15.53 -2.50
CA GLN A 133 11.57 -16.76 -3.16
C GLN A 133 13.06 -16.97 -3.02
N GLN A 134 13.55 -18.09 -3.54
CA GLN A 134 14.98 -18.35 -3.52
C GLN A 134 15.71 -17.24 -4.29
N GLN A 135 16.88 -16.88 -3.79
CA GLN A 135 17.74 -15.84 -4.37
C GLN A 135 17.08 -14.47 -4.25
N GLU A 136 17.06 -13.70 -5.31
CA GLU A 136 16.57 -12.31 -5.28
C GLU A 136 15.08 -12.16 -5.56
N GLY A 137 14.44 -13.26 -5.90
CA GLY A 137 13.04 -13.21 -6.33
C GLY A 137 12.07 -12.99 -5.19
N ARG A 138 10.91 -12.46 -5.56
CA ARG A 138 9.76 -12.27 -4.68
C ARG A 138 8.52 -12.74 -5.40
N ILE A 139 7.49 -13.03 -4.64
CA ILE A 139 6.14 -13.18 -5.18
C ILE A 139 5.26 -12.13 -4.52
N ALA A 140 4.53 -11.39 -5.35
CA ALA A 140 3.48 -10.51 -4.86
C ALA A 140 2.15 -11.19 -5.07
N GLU A 141 1.39 -11.33 -4.00
CA GLU A 141 0.01 -11.77 -4.09
C GLU A 141 -0.88 -10.58 -3.79
N ILE A 142 -1.69 -10.19 -4.77
CA ILE A 142 -2.59 -9.05 -4.65
C ILE A 142 -3.99 -9.59 -4.47
N VAL A 143 -4.59 -9.29 -3.32
CA VAL A 143 -5.92 -9.79 -2.96
C VAL A 143 -6.83 -8.57 -2.80
N PRO A 144 -7.76 -8.33 -3.74
CA PRO A 144 -8.72 -7.26 -3.55
C PRO A 144 -9.78 -7.71 -2.56
N ILE A 145 -10.01 -6.88 -1.56
CA ILE A 145 -11.06 -7.08 -0.56
C ILE A 145 -12.12 -6.02 -0.81
N CYS A 146 -13.35 -6.43 -0.95
CA CYS A 146 -14.40 -5.53 -1.36
C CYS A 146 -15.74 -5.94 -0.77
N GLU A 147 -16.44 -4.99 -0.15
CA GLU A 147 -17.82 -5.19 0.25
C GLU A 147 -18.75 -5.04 -0.96
N CYS A 148 -18.25 -4.44 -2.05
CA CYS A 148 -18.98 -4.23 -3.27
C CYS A 148 -18.55 -5.26 -4.31
N GLU A 149 -19.50 -5.91 -4.97
CA GLU A 149 -19.22 -6.96 -5.95
C GLU A 149 -18.76 -6.42 -7.30
N LEU A 150 -18.73 -5.09 -7.46
CA LEU A 150 -18.41 -4.47 -8.74
C LEU A 150 -16.92 -4.36 -9.03
N ILE A 151 -16.07 -4.56 -8.03
CA ILE A 151 -14.63 -4.44 -8.22
C ILE A 151 -14.08 -5.78 -8.70
N ASP A 152 -13.45 -5.77 -9.86
CA ASP A 152 -12.88 -6.96 -10.47
C ASP A 152 -11.58 -6.57 -11.19
N LEU A 153 -10.45 -6.98 -10.60
CA LEU A 153 -9.14 -6.66 -11.15
C LEU A 153 -8.88 -7.35 -12.49
N ASN A 154 -9.58 -8.42 -12.79
CA ASN A 154 -9.38 -9.16 -14.03
C ASN A 154 -10.00 -8.47 -15.24
N ASN A 155 -10.74 -7.42 -15.03
CA ASN A 155 -11.36 -6.66 -16.11
C ASN A 155 -10.53 -5.46 -16.56
N GLU A 156 -9.34 -5.35 -16.04
CA GLU A 156 -8.43 -4.26 -16.42
C GLU A 156 -7.58 -4.59 -17.61
#